data_49733f828e3abae82ed5aff4aa86bc91
#
_entry.id   49733f828e3abae82ed5aff4aa86bc91
#
_cell.length_a   1.000
_cell.length_b   1.000
_cell.length_c   1.000
_cell.angle_alpha   90.00
_cell.angle_beta   90.00
_cell.angle_gamma   90.00
#
_symmetry.space_group_name_H-M   'P 1'
#
loop_
_entity.id
_entity.type
_entity.pdbx_description
1 polymer ?
#
loop_
_entity_poly.entity_id
_entity_poly.type
_entity_poly.pdbx_seq_one_letter_code
_entity_poly.pdbx_strand_id
1 'polypeptide(L)'
;VKLTLKADPADTVITLKDADSKKLKAENGVYTLKAEETYSYVAVKAGYVTKKDTISITENTEKTITMEKAPESTRKDVSAAWKNFRNSDDNMGITSAKTPTSEATTYEKWFKKLGSGWGAAPSVQIIVDNSLIVMSANHIYKLDLNTGDILQTGDMVAATNFGYTPPTYADGMIFAPLADG
;
A
#
# COMPACT_ATOMS: atom_id res chain seq x y z
N VAL A 1 -17.52 -13.51 -29.69
CA VAL A 1 -16.33 -14.36 -29.64
C VAL A 1 -16.06 -14.84 -28.23
N LYS A 2 -15.37 -15.95 -28.08
CA LYS A 2 -15.04 -16.54 -26.77
C LYS A 2 -13.56 -16.40 -26.46
N LEU A 3 -13.22 -15.97 -25.25
CA LEU A 3 -11.85 -15.89 -24.75
C LEU A 3 -11.68 -16.80 -23.54
N THR A 4 -10.71 -17.72 -23.62
CA THR A 4 -10.24 -18.49 -22.47
C THR A 4 -8.91 -17.93 -22.03
N LEU A 5 -8.83 -17.43 -20.79
CA LEU A 5 -7.57 -16.97 -20.18
C LEU A 5 -7.04 -18.07 -19.27
N LYS A 6 -5.84 -18.53 -19.59
CA LYS A 6 -5.03 -19.38 -18.72
C LYS A 6 -3.94 -18.55 -18.07
N ALA A 7 -3.39 -19.00 -16.98
CA ALA A 7 -2.27 -18.36 -16.31
C ALA A 7 -1.14 -19.34 -16.05
N ASP A 8 0.07 -18.84 -16.10
CA ASP A 8 1.27 -19.53 -15.67
C ASP A 8 2.06 -18.61 -14.71
N PRO A 9 2.11 -18.94 -13.42
CA PRO A 9 1.53 -20.10 -12.72
C PRO A 9 -0.01 -20.12 -12.69
N ALA A 10 -0.60 -21.32 -12.63
CA ALA A 10 -2.04 -21.56 -12.78
C ALA A 10 -2.93 -20.90 -11.70
N ASP A 11 -2.38 -20.62 -10.52
CA ASP A 11 -3.06 -19.97 -9.39
C ASP A 11 -2.99 -18.43 -9.43
N THR A 12 -2.59 -17.85 -10.56
CA THR A 12 -2.63 -16.39 -10.79
C THR A 12 -4.07 -15.91 -10.91
N VAL A 13 -4.41 -14.85 -10.19
CA VAL A 13 -5.73 -14.21 -10.28
C VAL A 13 -5.74 -13.25 -11.45
N ILE A 14 -6.60 -13.48 -12.44
CA ILE A 14 -6.79 -12.60 -13.59
C ILE A 14 -8.13 -11.86 -13.45
N THR A 15 -8.10 -10.55 -13.56
CA THR A 15 -9.30 -9.70 -13.63
C THR A 15 -9.36 -9.05 -15.01
N LEU A 16 -10.41 -9.34 -15.78
CA LEU A 16 -10.68 -8.73 -17.08
C LEU A 16 -11.74 -7.63 -16.91
N LYS A 17 -11.55 -6.50 -17.60
CA LYS A 17 -12.45 -5.35 -17.59
C LYS A 17 -12.75 -4.87 -19.01
N ASP A 18 -13.96 -4.36 -19.22
CA ASP A 18 -14.34 -3.65 -20.46
C ASP A 18 -13.81 -2.21 -20.51
N ALA A 19 -14.18 -1.49 -21.55
CA ALA A 19 -13.77 -0.08 -21.76
C ALA A 19 -14.25 0.86 -20.65
N ASP A 20 -15.37 0.55 -20.01
CA ASP A 20 -15.94 1.31 -18.88
C ASP A 20 -15.33 0.88 -17.52
N SER A 21 -14.24 0.10 -17.55
CA SER A 21 -13.57 -0.44 -16.35
C SER A 21 -14.42 -1.41 -15.50
N LYS A 22 -15.55 -1.88 -16.03
CA LYS A 22 -16.40 -2.87 -15.38
C LYS A 22 -15.78 -4.24 -15.45
N LYS A 23 -15.71 -4.93 -14.30
CA LYS A 23 -15.21 -6.30 -14.22
C LYS A 23 -16.14 -7.27 -14.96
N LEU A 24 -15.56 -8.07 -15.84
CA LEU A 24 -16.25 -9.15 -16.55
C LEU A 24 -16.12 -10.46 -15.76
N LYS A 25 -17.14 -11.28 -15.83
CA LYS A 25 -17.14 -12.63 -15.23
C LYS A 25 -17.02 -13.68 -16.31
N ALA A 26 -16.19 -14.67 -16.06
CA ALA A 26 -16.10 -15.85 -16.88
C ALA A 26 -17.18 -16.86 -16.45
N GLU A 27 -17.81 -17.52 -17.42
CA GLU A 27 -18.67 -18.69 -17.20
C GLU A 27 -17.86 -19.95 -17.54
N ASN A 28 -17.67 -20.82 -16.56
CA ASN A 28 -16.82 -22.03 -16.72
C ASN A 28 -15.40 -21.72 -17.29
N GLY A 29 -14.81 -20.60 -16.87
CA GLY A 29 -13.49 -20.19 -17.33
C GLY A 29 -13.45 -19.48 -18.68
N VAL A 30 -14.61 -19.23 -19.32
CA VAL A 30 -14.71 -18.63 -20.65
C VAL A 30 -15.42 -17.27 -20.56
N TYR A 31 -14.82 -16.23 -21.13
CA TYR A 31 -15.43 -14.92 -21.31
C TYR A 31 -16.14 -14.85 -22.68
N THR A 32 -17.36 -14.33 -22.71
CA THR A 32 -18.06 -13.99 -23.95
C THR A 32 -17.86 -12.50 -24.20
N LEU A 33 -17.17 -12.15 -25.28
CA LEU A 33 -16.71 -10.82 -25.62
C LEU A 33 -17.28 -10.38 -26.97
N LYS A 34 -17.29 -9.08 -27.24
CA LYS A 34 -17.49 -8.56 -28.59
C LYS A 34 -16.16 -8.59 -29.34
N ALA A 35 -16.21 -8.97 -30.62
CA ALA A 35 -15.03 -8.96 -31.48
C ALA A 35 -14.52 -7.53 -31.70
N GLU A 36 -13.21 -7.38 -31.86
CA GLU A 36 -12.53 -6.12 -32.17
C GLU A 36 -12.58 -5.06 -31.07
N GLU A 37 -13.30 -5.29 -29.98
CA GLU A 37 -13.24 -4.42 -28.80
C GLU A 37 -11.98 -4.69 -27.98
N THR A 38 -11.48 -3.66 -27.29
CA THR A 38 -10.30 -3.75 -26.42
C THR A 38 -10.72 -3.91 -24.98
N TYR A 39 -10.18 -4.92 -24.32
CA TYR A 39 -10.39 -5.24 -22.92
C TYR A 39 -9.07 -5.08 -22.17
N SER A 40 -9.10 -4.56 -20.96
CA SER A 40 -7.93 -4.49 -20.08
C SER A 40 -7.93 -5.66 -19.11
N TYR A 41 -6.74 -6.17 -18.79
CA TYR A 41 -6.62 -7.17 -17.74
C TYR A 41 -5.51 -6.83 -16.75
N VAL A 42 -5.71 -7.32 -15.53
CA VAL A 42 -4.70 -7.31 -14.46
C VAL A 42 -4.54 -8.75 -13.98
N ALA A 43 -3.30 -9.23 -13.98
CA ALA A 43 -2.92 -10.52 -13.44
C ALA A 43 -2.05 -10.32 -12.19
N VAL A 44 -2.42 -10.96 -11.08
CA VAL A 44 -1.78 -10.81 -9.77
C VAL A 44 -1.50 -12.18 -9.17
N LYS A 45 -0.29 -12.33 -8.66
CA LYS A 45 0.13 -13.48 -7.88
C LYS A 45 1.22 -13.06 -6.88
N ALA A 46 1.15 -13.57 -5.66
CA ALA A 46 2.18 -13.34 -4.66
C ALA A 46 3.56 -13.86 -5.15
N GLY A 47 4.60 -13.04 -5.00
CA GLY A 47 5.96 -13.34 -5.47
C GLY A 47 6.19 -13.12 -6.96
N TYR A 48 5.25 -12.52 -7.68
CA TYR A 48 5.36 -12.20 -9.10
C TYR A 48 5.06 -10.72 -9.37
N VAL A 49 5.62 -10.19 -10.45
CA VAL A 49 5.34 -8.83 -10.91
C VAL A 49 3.90 -8.75 -11.41
N THR A 50 3.11 -7.82 -10.87
CA THR A 50 1.75 -7.58 -11.35
C THR A 50 1.77 -7.20 -12.84
N LYS A 51 1.04 -7.98 -13.66
CA LYS A 51 0.96 -7.74 -15.10
C LYS A 51 -0.34 -7.01 -15.44
N LYS A 52 -0.21 -5.88 -16.11
CA LYS A 52 -1.34 -5.10 -16.65
C LYS A 52 -1.14 -4.96 -18.15
N ASP A 53 -2.16 -5.30 -18.93
CA ASP A 53 -2.10 -5.23 -20.38
C ASP A 53 -3.51 -5.19 -20.96
N THR A 54 -3.62 -5.11 -22.28
CA THR A 54 -4.87 -5.15 -23.02
C THR A 54 -4.95 -6.37 -23.93
N ILE A 55 -6.15 -6.74 -24.31
CA ILE A 55 -6.42 -7.80 -25.27
C ILE A 55 -7.60 -7.41 -26.17
N SER A 56 -7.46 -7.63 -27.46
CA SER A 56 -8.53 -7.57 -28.45
C SER A 56 -8.49 -8.86 -29.26
N ILE A 57 -9.65 -9.44 -29.51
CA ILE A 57 -9.77 -10.70 -30.26
C ILE A 57 -10.83 -10.57 -31.35
N THR A 58 -10.60 -11.21 -32.49
CA THR A 58 -11.54 -11.26 -33.63
C THR A 58 -12.25 -12.59 -33.75
N GLU A 59 -11.71 -13.64 -33.13
CA GLU A 59 -12.22 -15.01 -33.14
C GLU A 59 -12.08 -15.67 -31.77
N ASN A 60 -12.60 -16.87 -31.64
CA ASN A 60 -12.44 -17.64 -30.38
C ASN A 60 -10.96 -17.90 -30.09
N THR A 61 -10.50 -17.43 -28.94
CA THR A 61 -9.06 -17.40 -28.61
C THR A 61 -8.81 -17.99 -27.24
N GLU A 62 -7.74 -18.76 -27.13
CA GLU A 62 -7.14 -19.14 -25.86
C GLU A 62 -5.81 -18.40 -25.70
N LYS A 63 -5.62 -17.71 -24.55
CA LYS A 63 -4.38 -16.96 -24.26
C LYS A 63 -3.86 -17.33 -22.89
N THR A 64 -2.58 -17.67 -22.82
CA THR A 64 -1.89 -17.89 -21.55
C THR A 64 -1.20 -16.59 -21.11
N ILE A 65 -1.47 -16.17 -19.89
CA ILE A 65 -0.80 -15.03 -19.25
C ILE A 65 0.36 -15.58 -18.42
N THR A 66 1.58 -15.46 -18.92
CA THR A 66 2.78 -15.84 -18.17
C THR A 66 3.21 -14.68 -17.28
N MET A 67 3.43 -14.99 -16.00
CA MET A 67 3.88 -14.03 -14.99
C MET A 67 5.40 -14.07 -14.86
N GLU A 68 5.99 -12.90 -14.67
CA GLU A 68 7.40 -12.76 -14.34
C GLU A 68 7.58 -12.85 -12.82
N LYS A 69 8.52 -13.67 -12.37
CA LYS A 69 8.83 -13.78 -10.94
C LYS A 69 9.38 -12.44 -10.45
N ALA A 70 8.82 -11.94 -9.34
CA ALA A 70 9.34 -10.72 -8.74
C ALA A 70 10.78 -10.97 -8.27
N PRO A 71 11.67 -9.97 -8.38
CA PRO A 71 13.01 -10.07 -7.81
C PRO A 71 12.90 -10.34 -6.31
N GLU A 72 13.84 -11.08 -5.77
CA GLU A 72 13.89 -11.30 -4.32
C GLU A 72 13.90 -9.96 -3.60
N SER A 73 13.06 -9.87 -2.58
CA SER A 73 12.98 -8.64 -1.79
C SER A 73 14.31 -8.42 -1.07
N THR A 74 14.93 -7.29 -1.32
CA THR A 74 16.06 -6.78 -0.54
C THR A 74 15.61 -6.09 0.75
N ARG A 75 14.31 -6.14 1.05
CA ARG A 75 13.76 -5.53 2.25
C ARG A 75 14.38 -6.17 3.49
N LYS A 76 14.82 -5.31 4.37
CA LYS A 76 15.35 -5.70 5.66
C LYS A 76 14.29 -5.40 6.72
N ASP A 77 13.92 -6.42 7.47
CA ASP A 77 13.09 -6.21 8.65
C ASP A 77 13.93 -5.50 9.72
N VAL A 78 13.34 -4.53 10.38
CA VAL A 78 13.99 -3.70 11.39
C VAL A 78 13.13 -3.62 12.65
N SER A 79 13.73 -3.24 13.75
CA SER A 79 12.99 -3.13 15.00
C SER A 79 11.95 -2.00 14.94
N ALA A 80 10.77 -2.24 15.49
CA ALA A 80 9.70 -1.27 15.59
C ALA A 80 9.26 -1.14 17.04
N ALA A 81 9.49 0.03 17.63
CA ALA A 81 9.07 0.32 19.01
C ALA A 81 7.57 0.65 19.10
N TRP A 82 6.95 1.08 18.00
CA TRP A 82 5.52 1.36 17.89
C TRP A 82 5.07 1.11 16.44
N LYS A 83 4.75 -0.15 16.10
CA LYS A 83 4.61 -0.61 14.70
C LYS A 83 3.26 -0.31 14.04
N ASN A 84 2.20 -0.05 14.81
CA ASN A 84 0.84 0.13 14.30
C ASN A 84 -0.02 0.96 15.25
N PHE A 85 -1.32 1.05 14.99
CA PHE A 85 -2.27 1.66 15.90
C PHE A 85 -2.22 0.98 17.26
N ARG A 86 -1.97 1.76 18.32
CA ARG A 86 -1.86 1.28 19.70
C ARG A 86 -0.78 0.21 19.94
N ASN A 87 0.25 0.20 19.08
CA ASN A 87 1.51 -0.53 19.23
C ASN A 87 1.46 -2.06 19.08
N SER A 88 0.36 -2.72 19.33
CA SER A 88 0.29 -4.18 19.30
C SER A 88 -0.79 -4.67 18.33
N ASP A 89 -0.68 -5.91 17.88
CA ASP A 89 -1.63 -6.50 16.93
C ASP A 89 -3.02 -6.69 17.53
N ASP A 90 -3.11 -6.75 18.86
CA ASP A 90 -4.35 -6.75 19.64
C ASP A 90 -4.80 -5.34 20.06
N ASN A 91 -4.12 -4.30 19.62
CA ASN A 91 -4.43 -2.89 19.88
C ASN A 91 -4.52 -2.52 21.38
N MET A 92 -3.72 -3.13 22.23
CA MET A 92 -3.75 -2.88 23.69
C MET A 92 -3.26 -1.49 24.09
N GLY A 93 -2.36 -0.88 23.29
CA GLY A 93 -1.82 0.45 23.56
C GLY A 93 -0.91 0.49 24.80
N ILE A 94 -0.27 -0.61 25.15
CA ILE A 94 0.61 -0.73 26.31
C ILE A 94 2.06 -0.52 25.87
N THR A 95 2.82 0.21 26.67
CA THR A 95 4.25 0.41 26.51
C THR A 95 4.97 0.27 27.85
N SER A 96 6.20 -0.23 27.79
CA SER A 96 7.13 -0.22 28.94
C SER A 96 7.99 1.04 28.98
N ALA A 97 7.81 1.96 28.02
CA ALA A 97 8.55 3.21 27.99
C ALA A 97 8.22 4.08 29.23
N LYS A 98 9.26 4.70 29.80
CA LYS A 98 9.06 5.65 30.88
C LYS A 98 8.42 6.92 30.34
N THR A 99 7.35 7.36 30.98
CA THR A 99 6.66 8.62 30.66
C THR A 99 6.97 9.67 31.73
N PRO A 100 6.89 10.97 31.39
CA PRO A 100 6.96 12.04 32.39
C PRO A 100 5.88 11.85 33.45
N THR A 101 6.25 12.03 34.72
CA THR A 101 5.34 11.86 35.87
C THR A 101 4.94 13.19 36.51
N SER A 102 5.53 14.30 36.05
CA SER A 102 5.22 15.64 36.52
C SER A 102 5.53 16.67 35.43
N GLU A 103 4.99 17.88 35.58
CA GLU A 103 5.29 19.00 34.69
C GLU A 103 6.78 19.31 34.66
N ALA A 104 7.47 19.22 35.80
CA ALA A 104 8.91 19.48 35.91
C ALA A 104 9.79 18.50 35.08
N THR A 105 9.24 17.34 34.70
CA THR A 105 9.92 16.32 33.87
C THR A 105 9.44 16.33 32.43
N THR A 106 8.52 17.23 32.09
CA THR A 106 7.94 17.35 30.73
C THR A 106 8.57 18.53 30.01
N TYR A 107 9.08 18.31 28.82
CA TYR A 107 9.62 19.36 27.96
C TYR A 107 9.39 19.06 26.48
N GLU A 108 9.27 20.09 25.67
CA GLU A 108 9.28 19.96 24.21
C GLU A 108 10.68 19.55 23.75
N LYS A 109 10.80 18.37 23.17
CA LYS A 109 12.08 17.90 22.65
C LYS A 109 12.40 18.54 21.30
N TRP A 110 11.41 18.62 20.43
CA TRP A 110 11.47 19.30 19.13
C TRP A 110 10.07 19.54 18.58
N PHE A 111 9.96 20.43 17.63
CA PHE A 111 8.75 20.72 16.87
C PHE A 111 9.04 20.65 15.36
N LYS A 112 8.12 20.04 14.58
CA LYS A 112 8.23 19.98 13.12
C LYS A 112 6.89 20.24 12.46
N LYS A 113 6.84 21.27 11.61
CA LYS A 113 5.68 21.54 10.76
C LYS A 113 5.83 20.78 9.44
N LEU A 114 4.89 19.90 9.11
CA LEU A 114 4.88 19.08 7.89
C LEU A 114 3.94 19.62 6.81
N GLY A 115 3.09 20.58 7.15
CA GLY A 115 2.14 21.18 6.22
C GLY A 115 1.24 22.19 6.92
N SER A 116 0.21 22.65 6.24
CA SER A 116 -0.78 23.59 6.78
C SER A 116 -2.18 23.28 6.27
N GLY A 117 -3.18 23.65 7.08
CA GLY A 117 -4.60 23.40 6.76
C GLY A 117 -5.03 21.95 6.98
N TRP A 118 -6.30 21.72 6.79
CA TRP A 118 -6.95 20.44 7.05
C TRP A 118 -6.41 19.28 6.19
N GLY A 119 -6.11 19.54 4.91
CA GLY A 119 -5.58 18.54 4.00
C GLY A 119 -4.16 18.08 4.33
N ALA A 120 -3.46 18.79 5.21
CA ALA A 120 -2.10 18.44 5.65
C ALA A 120 -2.05 18.05 7.14
N ALA A 121 -3.18 17.72 7.75
CA ALA A 121 -3.20 17.20 9.12
C ALA A 121 -2.35 15.92 9.18
N PRO A 122 -1.37 15.83 10.10
CA PRO A 122 -0.52 14.67 10.22
C PRO A 122 -1.32 13.47 10.74
N SER A 123 -0.99 12.28 10.24
CA SER A 123 -1.54 11.02 10.76
C SER A 123 -1.08 10.76 12.19
N VAL A 124 -1.72 9.79 12.84
CA VAL A 124 -1.11 9.14 14.00
C VAL A 124 0.20 8.48 13.56
N GLN A 125 1.22 8.55 14.39
CA GLN A 125 2.57 8.16 14.04
C GLN A 125 2.86 6.71 14.45
N ILE A 126 3.88 6.13 13.81
CA ILE A 126 4.53 4.89 14.24
C ILE A 126 6.03 5.13 14.43
N ILE A 127 6.67 4.28 15.21
CA ILE A 127 8.11 4.37 15.49
C ILE A 127 8.78 3.09 14.96
N VAL A 128 9.62 3.26 13.95
CA VAL A 128 10.33 2.18 13.25
C VAL A 128 11.78 2.59 13.04
N ASP A 129 12.72 1.71 13.33
CA ASP A 129 14.16 1.93 13.14
C ASP A 129 14.62 3.27 13.74
N ASN A 130 14.25 3.53 14.99
CA ASN A 130 14.53 4.77 15.70
C ASN A 130 14.09 6.05 14.96
N SER A 131 13.08 5.94 14.11
CA SER A 131 12.53 7.04 13.34
C SER A 131 11.02 7.13 13.53
N LEU A 132 10.50 8.35 13.50
CA LEU A 132 9.06 8.60 13.48
C LEU A 132 8.57 8.56 12.03
N ILE A 133 7.59 7.74 11.76
CA ILE A 133 6.93 7.67 10.44
C ILE A 133 5.56 8.34 10.57
N VAL A 134 5.30 9.31 9.72
CA VAL A 134 4.06 10.08 9.72
C VAL A 134 3.65 10.43 8.30
N MET A 135 2.35 10.38 8.03
CA MET A 135 1.77 10.83 6.76
C MET A 135 1.19 12.25 6.93
N SER A 136 1.32 13.07 5.91
CA SER A 136 0.68 14.39 5.85
C SER A 136 0.45 14.78 4.40
N ALA A 137 -0.76 15.21 4.06
CA ALA A 137 -1.20 15.41 2.69
C ALA A 137 -0.93 14.17 1.81
N ASN A 138 -0.19 14.29 0.72
CA ASN A 138 0.21 13.21 -0.17
C ASN A 138 1.66 12.74 0.04
N HIS A 139 2.20 12.97 1.24
CA HIS A 139 3.56 12.56 1.58
C HIS A 139 3.61 11.66 2.81
N ILE A 140 4.57 10.75 2.81
CA ILE A 140 5.01 10.02 3.99
C ILE A 140 6.42 10.48 4.36
N TYR A 141 6.62 10.77 5.63
CA TYR A 141 7.88 11.28 6.16
C TYR A 141 8.51 10.29 7.12
N LYS A 142 9.83 10.11 7.00
CA LYS A 142 10.68 9.50 8.02
C LYS A 142 11.43 10.62 8.72
N LEU A 143 11.21 10.77 10.02
CA LEU A 143 11.83 11.80 10.85
C LEU A 143 12.77 11.16 11.87
N ASP A 144 13.88 11.82 12.15
CA ASP A 144 14.74 11.42 13.26
C ASP A 144 13.99 11.58 14.59
N LEU A 145 13.95 10.53 15.39
CA LEU A 145 13.20 10.52 16.65
C LEU A 145 13.79 11.49 17.71
N ASN A 146 15.04 11.86 17.58
CA ASN A 146 15.73 12.73 18.53
C ASN A 146 15.70 14.19 18.14
N THR A 147 15.81 14.52 16.85
CA THR A 147 15.95 15.89 16.35
C THR A 147 14.71 16.40 15.62
N GLY A 148 13.83 15.51 15.13
CA GLY A 148 12.72 15.86 14.27
C GLY A 148 13.12 16.19 12.82
N ASP A 149 14.38 15.97 12.45
CA ASP A 149 14.82 16.22 11.08
C ASP A 149 14.19 15.23 10.11
N ILE A 150 13.82 15.71 8.93
CA ILE A 150 13.32 14.85 7.86
C ILE A 150 14.49 14.08 7.27
N LEU A 151 14.51 12.77 7.51
CA LEU A 151 15.50 11.85 6.96
C LEU A 151 15.14 11.40 5.55
N GLN A 152 13.83 11.25 5.28
CA GLN A 152 13.33 10.81 3.99
C GLN A 152 11.88 11.29 3.79
N THR A 153 11.53 11.59 2.54
CA THR A 153 10.16 11.87 2.10
C THR A 153 9.82 10.93 0.95
N GLY A 154 8.63 10.34 1.00
CA GLY A 154 8.06 9.57 -0.08
C GLY A 154 6.75 10.20 -0.55
N ASP A 155 6.51 10.21 -1.86
CA ASP A 155 5.23 10.64 -2.44
C ASP A 155 4.23 9.49 -2.41
N MET A 156 3.00 9.79 -2.05
CA MET A 156 1.87 8.85 -2.10
C MET A 156 0.97 9.19 -3.30
N VAL A 157 0.35 8.18 -3.88
CA VAL A 157 -0.51 8.34 -5.07
C VAL A 157 -1.80 9.12 -4.79
N ALA A 158 -2.20 9.21 -3.52
CA ALA A 158 -3.34 9.99 -3.06
C ALA A 158 -3.07 10.57 -1.67
N ALA A 159 -3.85 11.57 -1.28
CA ALA A 159 -3.77 12.17 0.05
C ALA A 159 -4.40 11.28 1.13
N THR A 160 -4.04 11.53 2.38
CA THR A 160 -4.56 10.79 3.55
C THR A 160 -5.92 11.28 4.04
N ASN A 161 -6.45 12.36 3.51
CA ASN A 161 -7.69 13.03 3.95
C ASN A 161 -7.92 12.96 5.47
N PHE A 162 -7.40 13.97 6.17
CA PHE A 162 -7.49 14.15 7.63
C PHE A 162 -6.58 13.28 8.52
N GLY A 163 -5.80 12.36 7.96
CA GLY A 163 -4.69 11.71 8.65
C GLY A 163 -5.01 10.88 9.91
N TYR A 164 -6.28 10.50 10.11
CA TYR A 164 -6.68 9.79 11.34
C TYR A 164 -6.20 8.34 11.39
N THR A 165 -5.92 7.74 10.25
CA THR A 165 -5.48 6.36 10.19
C THR A 165 -3.94 6.31 10.19
N PRO A 166 -3.32 5.64 11.17
CA PRO A 166 -1.86 5.51 11.20
C PRO A 166 -1.38 4.60 10.07
N PRO A 167 -0.14 4.79 9.60
CA PRO A 167 0.55 3.74 8.87
C PRO A 167 0.78 2.53 9.76
N THR A 168 1.05 1.38 9.14
CA THR A 168 1.42 0.14 9.83
C THR A 168 2.73 -0.38 9.27
N TYR A 169 3.61 -0.86 10.14
CA TYR A 169 4.86 -1.51 9.75
C TYR A 169 4.76 -3.02 9.89
N ALA A 170 5.17 -3.76 8.85
CA ALA A 170 5.39 -5.20 8.88
C ALA A 170 6.38 -5.61 7.78
N ASP A 171 7.22 -6.60 8.05
CA ASP A 171 8.14 -7.24 7.09
C ASP A 171 8.99 -6.25 6.27
N GLY A 172 9.53 -5.21 6.90
CA GLY A 172 10.33 -4.20 6.21
C GLY A 172 9.52 -3.27 5.30
N MET A 173 8.20 -3.21 5.45
CA MET A 173 7.29 -2.37 4.67
C MET A 173 6.46 -1.44 5.54
N ILE A 174 6.11 -0.29 4.98
CA ILE A 174 5.09 0.59 5.54
C ILE A 174 3.83 0.47 4.71
N PHE A 175 2.74 0.13 5.35
CA PHE A 175 1.38 0.12 4.77
C PHE A 175 0.72 1.44 5.11
N ALA A 176 0.42 2.24 4.09
CA ALA A 176 -0.19 3.56 4.23
C ALA A 176 -1.62 3.53 3.68
N PRO A 177 -2.65 3.72 4.53
CA PRO A 177 -4.02 3.86 4.07
C PRO A 177 -4.23 5.23 3.40
N LEU A 178 -4.88 5.25 2.25
CA LEU A 178 -5.19 6.44 1.48
C LEU A 178 -6.69 6.70 1.44
N ALA A 179 -7.07 7.91 1.03
CA ALA A 179 -8.48 8.34 1.01
C ALA A 179 -9.35 7.61 -0.01
N ASP A 180 -8.75 7.12 -1.07
CA ASP A 180 -9.40 6.43 -2.19
C ASP A 180 -9.32 4.89 -2.11
N GLY A 181 -8.78 4.36 -1.02
CA GLY A 181 -8.74 2.92 -0.72
C GLY A 181 -7.50 2.20 -1.15
#